data_d42b546e84c6499e51ec2f6594eee975
#
_entry.id   d42b546e84c6499e51ec2f6594eee975
#
_cell.length_a   1.000
_cell.length_b   1.000
_cell.length_c   1.000
_cell.angle_alpha   90.00
_cell.angle_beta   90.00
_cell.angle_gamma   90.00
#
_symmetry.space_group_name_H-M   'P 1'
#
loop_
_entity.id
_entity.type
_entity.pdbx_description
1 polymer ?
#
loop_
_entity_poly.entity_id
_entity_poly.type
_entity_poly.pdbx_seq_one_letter_code
_entity_poly.pdbx_strand_id
1 'polypeptide(L)'
;MCFVIIVGNMQKKILVLLGHPDRDTYSGQIADKYESSAREAGHEVFRVNLGELNFDPILHKGYKEIQELEPDLLSLQETIKFVDHIVIIYPNWWCTMPALLKGLFDRVWLPGFAFNFDKITKKLIKRLTGKTARVIVVAGTHSPFQTWWQFGDYTNEIQHGILGFAGIKTKVTAFGPCDKVDNLCRDNWLNNIGKMARDGK
;
A
#
# COMPACT_ATOMS: atom_id res chain seq x y z
N MET A 1 -42.49 -10.41 12.19
CA MET A 1 -41.29 -11.24 12.01
C MET A 1 -40.27 -10.35 11.32
N CYS A 2 -39.32 -9.74 12.08
CA CYS A 2 -38.29 -8.88 11.50
C CYS A 2 -37.16 -9.75 10.97
N PHE A 3 -36.99 -9.78 9.65
CA PHE A 3 -35.80 -10.38 9.02
C PHE A 3 -34.63 -9.41 9.16
N VAL A 4 -33.67 -9.71 10.03
CA VAL A 4 -32.38 -9.04 10.04
C VAL A 4 -31.55 -9.67 8.90
N ILE A 5 -31.42 -8.96 7.79
CA ILE A 5 -30.46 -9.33 6.75
C ILE A 5 -29.08 -8.99 7.31
N ILE A 6 -28.36 -9.98 7.83
CA ILE A 6 -26.95 -9.86 8.11
C ILE A 6 -26.24 -9.83 6.75
N VAL A 7 -25.93 -8.65 6.26
CA VAL A 7 -25.01 -8.48 5.14
C VAL A 7 -23.62 -8.83 5.68
N GLY A 8 -23.26 -10.11 5.63
CA GLY A 8 -21.93 -10.55 5.99
C GLY A 8 -20.93 -9.85 5.05
N ASN A 9 -19.93 -9.18 5.63
CA ASN A 9 -18.81 -8.65 4.85
C ASN A 9 -18.18 -9.83 4.11
N MET A 10 -18.07 -9.76 2.77
CA MET A 10 -17.41 -10.81 2.01
C MET A 10 -15.97 -10.94 2.46
N GLN A 11 -15.55 -12.14 2.79
CA GLN A 11 -14.16 -12.45 3.11
C GLN A 11 -13.26 -12.05 1.95
N LYS A 12 -12.19 -11.32 2.23
CA LYS A 12 -11.19 -10.88 1.25
C LYS A 12 -9.83 -11.45 1.58
N LYS A 13 -9.00 -11.58 0.54
CA LYS A 13 -7.57 -11.80 0.65
C LYS A 13 -6.89 -10.45 0.61
N ILE A 14 -6.16 -10.11 1.65
CA ILE A 14 -5.61 -8.77 1.86
C ILE A 14 -4.09 -8.86 2.04
N LEU A 15 -3.34 -8.15 1.20
CA LEU A 15 -1.92 -7.89 1.44
C LEU A 15 -1.78 -6.64 2.31
N VAL A 16 -1.08 -6.73 3.44
CA VAL A 16 -0.65 -5.59 4.24
C VAL A 16 0.85 -5.41 4.08
N LEU A 17 1.24 -4.40 3.32
CA LEU A 17 2.63 -4.03 3.06
C LEU A 17 3.02 -2.85 3.96
N LEU A 18 3.92 -3.07 4.91
CA LEU A 18 4.58 -2.01 5.64
C LEU A 18 5.73 -1.47 4.80
N GLY A 19 5.56 -0.27 4.24
CA GLY A 19 6.55 0.42 3.40
C GLY A 19 7.56 1.25 4.21
N HIS A 20 7.89 0.84 5.43
CA HIS A 20 8.92 1.41 6.28
C HIS A 20 10.08 0.42 6.40
N PRO A 21 11.36 0.87 6.36
CA PRO A 21 12.51 -0.02 6.53
C PRO A 21 12.59 -0.65 7.93
N ASP A 22 12.01 -0.01 8.94
CA ASP A 22 11.94 -0.48 10.32
C ASP A 22 10.48 -0.71 10.72
N ARG A 23 10.17 -1.89 11.30
CA ARG A 23 8.82 -2.23 11.76
C ARG A 23 8.48 -1.59 13.12
N ASP A 24 9.47 -1.27 13.96
CA ASP A 24 9.27 -0.76 15.31
C ASP A 24 8.97 0.75 15.30
N THR A 25 7.92 1.12 14.53
CA THR A 25 7.51 2.50 14.29
C THR A 25 6.01 2.66 14.41
N TYR A 26 5.51 3.91 14.41
CA TYR A 26 4.08 4.15 14.38
C TYR A 26 3.41 3.62 13.09
N SER A 27 4.10 3.64 11.95
CA SER A 27 3.63 3.00 10.72
C SER A 27 3.49 1.48 10.91
N GLY A 28 4.41 0.85 11.65
CA GLY A 28 4.32 -0.56 12.03
C GLY A 28 3.12 -0.85 12.93
N GLN A 29 2.86 -0.01 13.95
CA GLN A 29 1.68 -0.14 14.81
C GLN A 29 0.37 -0.04 14.03
N ILE A 30 0.29 0.85 13.03
CA ILE A 30 -0.85 0.95 12.11
C ILE A 30 -1.01 -0.34 11.32
N ALA A 31 0.07 -0.91 10.82
CA ALA A 31 0.04 -2.14 10.04
C ALA A 31 -0.39 -3.34 10.90
N ASP A 32 0.11 -3.43 12.14
CA ASP A 32 -0.27 -4.47 13.10
C ASP A 32 -1.76 -4.35 13.49
N LYS A 33 -2.24 -3.12 13.70
CA LYS A 33 -3.65 -2.87 13.99
C LYS A 33 -4.56 -3.21 12.81
N TYR A 34 -4.13 -2.89 11.58
CA TYR A 34 -4.88 -3.27 10.39
C TYR A 34 -4.95 -4.79 10.25
N GLU A 35 -3.81 -5.47 10.33
CA GLU A 35 -3.72 -6.92 10.22
C GLU A 35 -4.58 -7.64 11.25
N SER A 36 -4.42 -7.31 12.55
CA SER A 36 -5.19 -7.97 13.63
C SER A 36 -6.69 -7.77 13.43
N SER A 37 -7.14 -6.53 13.17
CA SER A 37 -8.56 -6.22 12.98
C SER A 37 -9.17 -6.86 11.72
N ALA A 38 -8.39 -7.02 10.65
CA ALA A 38 -8.83 -7.70 9.44
C ALA A 38 -8.97 -9.21 9.67
N ARG A 39 -8.00 -9.84 10.36
CA ARG A 39 -8.08 -11.26 10.73
C ARG A 39 -9.23 -11.55 11.67
N GLU A 40 -9.47 -10.71 12.69
CA GLU A 40 -10.62 -10.80 13.59
C GLU A 40 -11.97 -10.75 12.85
N ALA A 41 -12.03 -10.00 11.73
CA ALA A 41 -13.22 -9.92 10.89
C ALA A 41 -13.35 -11.07 9.87
N GLY A 42 -12.42 -12.03 9.88
CA GLY A 42 -12.45 -13.23 9.02
C GLY A 42 -11.78 -13.05 7.66
N HIS A 43 -11.05 -11.97 7.42
CA HIS A 43 -10.25 -11.81 6.20
C HIS A 43 -8.98 -12.68 6.24
N GLU A 44 -8.54 -13.16 5.07
CA GLU A 44 -7.24 -13.81 4.91
C GLU A 44 -6.17 -12.73 4.69
N VAL A 45 -5.17 -12.63 5.58
CA VAL A 45 -4.20 -11.54 5.56
C VAL A 45 -2.79 -12.06 5.35
N PHE A 46 -2.11 -11.46 4.38
CA PHE A 46 -0.70 -11.65 4.04
C PHE A 46 0.06 -10.42 4.49
N ARG A 47 1.00 -10.57 5.43
CA ARG A 47 1.83 -9.47 5.91
C ARG A 47 3.19 -9.49 5.22
N VAL A 48 3.62 -8.33 4.76
CA VAL A 48 4.97 -8.09 4.24
C VAL A 48 5.56 -6.85 4.90
N ASN A 49 6.73 -7.00 5.52
CA ASN A 49 7.52 -5.89 6.06
C ASN A 49 8.67 -5.61 5.10
N LEU A 50 8.67 -4.43 4.51
CA LEU A 50 9.63 -4.06 3.46
C LEU A 50 11.10 -4.20 3.91
N GLY A 51 11.39 -3.81 5.17
CA GLY A 51 12.74 -3.89 5.72
C GLY A 51 13.27 -5.31 5.98
N GLU A 52 12.40 -6.31 5.88
CA GLU A 52 12.75 -7.73 6.05
C GLU A 52 13.00 -8.44 4.71
N LEU A 53 12.68 -7.78 3.58
CA LEU A 53 12.90 -8.34 2.25
C LEU A 53 14.37 -8.23 1.84
N ASN A 54 14.89 -9.32 1.28
CA ASN A 54 16.25 -9.36 0.74
C ASN A 54 16.22 -9.11 -0.77
N PHE A 55 16.49 -7.87 -1.18
CA PHE A 55 16.54 -7.47 -2.59
C PHE A 55 17.41 -6.22 -2.79
N ASP A 56 17.91 -6.04 -4.01
CA ASP A 56 18.55 -4.79 -4.42
C ASP A 56 17.48 -3.79 -4.89
N PRO A 57 17.30 -2.64 -4.21
CA PRO A 57 16.29 -1.65 -4.59
C PRO A 57 16.65 -0.84 -5.85
N ILE A 58 17.88 -0.98 -6.36
CA ILE A 58 18.36 -0.18 -7.50
C ILE A 58 18.09 -0.92 -8.81
N LEU A 59 17.40 -0.29 -9.74
CA LEU A 59 17.29 -0.74 -11.12
C LEU A 59 18.47 -0.21 -11.94
N HIS A 60 19.62 -0.91 -11.87
CA HIS A 60 20.94 -0.42 -12.32
C HIS A 60 21.02 0.04 -13.78
N LYS A 61 20.31 -0.65 -14.67
CA LYS A 61 20.29 -0.35 -16.11
C LYS A 61 18.97 0.22 -16.61
N GLY A 62 18.08 0.57 -15.68
CA GLY A 62 16.72 0.92 -16.03
C GLY A 62 16.04 -0.24 -16.78
N TYR A 63 15.26 0.08 -17.79
CA TYR A 63 14.56 -0.93 -18.61
C TYR A 63 15.36 -1.39 -19.84
N LYS A 64 16.66 -1.08 -19.92
CA LYS A 64 17.52 -1.47 -21.05
C LYS A 64 17.95 -2.93 -20.98
N GLU A 65 18.15 -3.44 -19.77
CA GLU A 65 18.58 -4.81 -19.50
C GLU A 65 17.65 -5.43 -18.46
N ILE A 66 17.39 -6.73 -18.60
CA ILE A 66 16.59 -7.45 -17.62
C ILE A 66 17.45 -7.64 -16.37
N GLN A 67 16.97 -7.18 -15.25
CA GLN A 67 17.51 -7.47 -13.92
C GLN A 67 16.59 -8.49 -13.26
N GLU A 68 17.09 -9.71 -13.07
CA GLU A 68 16.30 -10.79 -12.47
C GLU A 68 15.77 -10.39 -11.09
N LEU A 69 14.58 -10.89 -10.77
CA LEU A 69 13.96 -10.64 -9.47
C LEU A 69 14.46 -11.66 -8.46
N GLU A 70 14.79 -11.17 -7.28
CA GLU A 70 15.10 -11.98 -6.13
C GLU A 70 13.87 -12.81 -5.68
N PRO A 71 14.06 -13.93 -4.97
CA PRO A 71 12.97 -14.79 -4.53
C PRO A 71 11.87 -14.05 -3.75
N ASP A 72 12.25 -13.09 -2.91
CA ASP A 72 11.30 -12.29 -2.13
C ASP A 72 10.42 -11.42 -3.02
N LEU A 73 10.97 -10.83 -4.08
CA LEU A 73 10.22 -10.03 -5.05
C LEU A 73 9.29 -10.90 -5.91
N LEU A 74 9.73 -12.10 -6.30
CA LEU A 74 8.88 -13.06 -7.00
C LEU A 74 7.71 -13.50 -6.12
N SER A 75 7.96 -13.82 -4.85
CA SER A 75 6.92 -14.16 -3.87
C SER A 75 5.93 -13.03 -3.67
N LEU A 76 6.41 -11.79 -3.60
CA LEU A 76 5.55 -10.60 -3.51
C LEU A 76 4.67 -10.43 -4.75
N GLN A 77 5.21 -10.63 -5.96
CA GLN A 77 4.41 -10.59 -7.19
C GLN A 77 3.28 -11.63 -7.17
N GLU A 78 3.56 -12.86 -6.75
CA GLU A 78 2.52 -13.91 -6.64
C GLU A 78 1.47 -13.53 -5.58
N THR A 79 1.88 -13.01 -4.44
CA THR A 79 0.96 -12.51 -3.42
C THR A 79 0.08 -11.39 -3.96
N ILE A 80 0.65 -10.41 -4.68
CA ILE A 80 -0.12 -9.32 -5.30
C ILE A 80 -1.12 -9.85 -6.33
N LYS A 81 -0.77 -10.87 -7.11
CA LYS A 81 -1.72 -11.52 -8.05
C LYS A 81 -2.88 -12.18 -7.31
N PHE A 82 -2.59 -12.80 -6.18
CA PHE A 82 -3.54 -13.64 -5.44
C PHE A 82 -4.55 -12.84 -4.61
N VAL A 83 -4.17 -11.67 -4.07
CA VAL A 83 -5.03 -10.89 -3.17
C VAL A 83 -6.06 -10.04 -3.91
N ASP A 84 -7.16 -9.70 -3.21
CA ASP A 84 -8.23 -8.83 -3.71
C ASP A 84 -7.97 -7.36 -3.37
N HIS A 85 -7.31 -7.13 -2.22
CA HIS A 85 -7.06 -5.82 -1.65
C HIS A 85 -5.63 -5.67 -1.18
N ILE A 86 -5.04 -4.50 -1.41
CA ILE A 86 -3.66 -4.17 -1.02
C ILE A 86 -3.69 -2.97 -0.09
N VAL A 87 -3.07 -3.10 1.06
CA VAL A 87 -2.88 -2.00 2.02
C VAL A 87 -1.40 -1.67 2.08
N ILE A 88 -1.06 -0.42 1.80
CA ILE A 88 0.33 0.05 1.82
C ILE A 88 0.42 1.15 2.86
N ILE A 89 1.27 0.96 3.87
CA ILE A 89 1.47 1.90 4.97
C ILE A 89 2.89 2.41 4.94
N TYR A 90 3.09 3.73 4.85
CA TYR A 90 4.43 4.31 4.83
C TYR A 90 4.48 5.72 5.42
N PRO A 91 5.65 6.17 5.91
CA PRO A 91 5.87 7.54 6.35
C PRO A 91 6.06 8.47 5.16
N ASN A 92 5.52 9.67 5.26
CA ASN A 92 5.80 10.73 4.30
C ASN A 92 7.18 11.34 4.60
N TRP A 93 8.19 10.99 3.82
CA TRP A 93 9.54 11.54 3.88
C TRP A 93 9.79 12.45 2.66
N TRP A 94 10.04 13.71 2.91
CA TRP A 94 10.33 14.69 1.85
C TRP A 94 9.25 14.76 0.77
N CYS A 95 7.98 14.72 1.21
CA CYS A 95 6.78 14.75 0.35
C CYS A 95 6.64 13.56 -0.60
N THR A 96 7.24 12.43 -0.29
CA THR A 96 7.11 11.18 -1.04
C THR A 96 7.29 9.97 -0.11
N MET A 97 7.30 8.78 -0.71
CA MET A 97 7.56 7.52 -0.02
C MET A 97 9.04 7.31 0.29
N PRO A 98 9.40 6.47 1.27
CA PRO A 98 10.79 6.06 1.51
C PRO A 98 11.46 5.50 0.25
N ALA A 99 12.76 5.78 0.06
CA ALA A 99 13.52 5.33 -1.10
C ALA A 99 13.45 3.81 -1.30
N LEU A 100 13.47 3.03 -0.21
CA LEU A 100 13.36 1.56 -0.26
C LEU A 100 12.00 1.13 -0.86
N LEU A 101 10.89 1.81 -0.51
CA LEU A 101 9.58 1.53 -1.07
C LEU A 101 9.49 1.91 -2.55
N LYS A 102 10.12 3.03 -2.94
CA LYS A 102 10.21 3.40 -4.35
C LYS A 102 11.02 2.37 -5.14
N GLY A 103 12.16 1.94 -4.59
CA GLY A 103 12.98 0.88 -5.17
C GLY A 103 12.22 -0.44 -5.32
N LEU A 104 11.40 -0.82 -4.34
CA LEU A 104 10.52 -1.99 -4.47
C LEU A 104 9.60 -1.87 -5.70
N PHE A 105 8.95 -0.71 -5.89
CA PHE A 105 8.10 -0.50 -7.05
C PHE A 105 8.88 -0.51 -8.37
N ASP A 106 10.07 0.09 -8.41
CA ASP A 106 10.92 0.08 -9.62
C ASP A 106 11.33 -1.33 -10.03
N ARG A 107 11.55 -2.22 -9.04
CA ARG A 107 11.93 -3.62 -9.27
C ARG A 107 10.73 -4.53 -9.57
N VAL A 108 9.59 -4.33 -8.91
CA VAL A 108 8.43 -5.25 -8.99
C VAL A 108 7.43 -4.85 -10.09
N TRP A 109 7.26 -3.54 -10.38
CA TRP A 109 6.22 -3.02 -11.28
C TRP A 109 6.62 -3.09 -12.75
N LEU A 110 6.88 -4.29 -13.24
CA LEU A 110 7.47 -4.55 -14.55
C LEU A 110 6.41 -4.86 -15.62
N PRO A 111 6.76 -4.67 -16.92
CA PRO A 111 6.00 -5.23 -18.04
C PRO A 111 5.82 -6.74 -17.88
N GLY A 112 4.63 -7.26 -18.20
CA GLY A 112 4.29 -8.66 -17.99
C GLY A 112 3.64 -8.95 -16.64
N PHE A 113 3.94 -8.16 -15.61
CA PHE A 113 3.33 -8.25 -14.29
C PHE A 113 2.27 -7.17 -14.05
N ALA A 114 2.66 -5.91 -13.93
CA ALA A 114 1.75 -4.80 -13.60
C ALA A 114 1.03 -4.23 -14.82
N PHE A 115 1.70 -4.21 -15.95
CA PHE A 115 1.20 -3.65 -17.20
C PHE A 115 1.83 -4.31 -18.44
N ASN A 116 1.28 -3.98 -19.60
CA ASN A 116 1.88 -4.21 -20.91
C ASN A 116 1.50 -3.05 -21.83
N PHE A 117 2.17 -2.98 -22.99
CA PHE A 117 1.72 -2.16 -24.11
C PHE A 117 1.29 -3.10 -25.25
N ASP A 118 0.14 -2.81 -25.85
CA ASP A 118 -0.28 -3.50 -27.06
C ASP A 118 0.78 -3.32 -28.16
N LYS A 119 1.16 -4.39 -28.83
CA LYS A 119 2.26 -4.37 -29.81
C LYS A 119 1.97 -3.50 -31.03
N ILE A 120 0.69 -3.40 -31.43
CA ILE A 120 0.24 -2.69 -32.62
C ILE A 120 -0.19 -1.27 -32.27
N THR A 121 -1.17 -1.14 -31.35
CA THR A 121 -1.78 0.15 -31.03
C THR A 121 -0.99 0.97 -30.02
N LYS A 122 0.04 0.37 -29.38
CA LYS A 122 0.85 0.96 -28.30
C LYS A 122 0.02 1.39 -27.08
N LYS A 123 -1.24 0.99 -26.98
CA LYS A 123 -2.10 1.30 -25.83
C LYS A 123 -1.67 0.53 -24.60
N LEU A 124 -1.80 1.19 -23.44
CA LEU A 124 -1.53 0.59 -22.14
C LEU A 124 -2.55 -0.51 -21.83
N ILE A 125 -2.05 -1.69 -21.47
CA ILE A 125 -2.82 -2.82 -20.96
C ILE A 125 -2.53 -2.94 -19.46
N LYS A 126 -3.53 -2.65 -18.63
CA LYS A 126 -3.46 -2.73 -17.17
C LYS A 126 -3.69 -4.18 -16.73
N ARG A 127 -2.76 -4.77 -15.98
CA ARG A 127 -2.80 -6.20 -15.65
C ARG A 127 -3.32 -6.54 -14.26
N LEU A 128 -3.46 -5.55 -13.37
CA LEU A 128 -3.94 -5.73 -12.00
C LEU A 128 -5.36 -5.15 -11.80
N THR A 129 -6.16 -5.15 -12.86
CA THR A 129 -7.56 -4.70 -12.82
C THR A 129 -8.42 -5.60 -11.92
N GLY A 130 -9.50 -5.04 -11.35
CA GLY A 130 -10.37 -5.75 -10.42
C GLY A 130 -9.92 -5.66 -8.96
N LYS A 131 -8.67 -5.32 -8.72
CA LYS A 131 -8.13 -5.12 -7.37
C LYS A 131 -8.41 -3.73 -6.82
N THR A 132 -8.41 -3.64 -5.50
CA THR A 132 -8.51 -2.36 -4.78
C THR A 132 -7.29 -2.14 -3.90
N ALA A 133 -6.98 -0.88 -3.58
CA ALA A 133 -5.93 -0.58 -2.62
C ALA A 133 -6.34 0.52 -1.62
N ARG A 134 -5.75 0.46 -0.44
CA ARG A 134 -5.71 1.52 0.56
C ARG A 134 -4.25 1.92 0.79
N VAL A 135 -3.96 3.17 0.56
CA VAL A 135 -2.66 3.75 0.92
C VAL A 135 -2.84 4.56 2.21
N ILE A 136 -2.04 4.28 3.21
CA ILE A 136 -2.04 4.96 4.50
C ILE A 136 -0.70 5.68 4.65
N VAL A 137 -0.76 7.01 4.63
CA VAL A 137 0.42 7.87 4.71
C VAL A 137 0.52 8.48 6.10
N VAL A 138 1.67 8.40 6.72
CA VAL A 138 1.96 8.93 8.07
C VAL A 138 2.88 10.14 7.94
N ALA A 139 2.37 11.34 8.24
CA ALA A 139 3.14 12.58 8.21
C ALA A 139 3.62 12.94 9.63
N GLY A 140 4.91 13.24 9.80
CA GLY A 140 5.52 13.57 11.11
C GLY A 140 5.12 14.95 11.59
N THR A 141 5.67 16.00 10.95
CA THR A 141 5.65 17.39 11.47
C THR A 141 4.50 18.27 10.97
N HIS A 142 3.96 17.99 9.80
CA HIS A 142 2.89 18.75 9.16
C HIS A 142 1.61 17.92 9.04
N SER A 143 0.46 18.59 9.18
CA SER A 143 -0.80 17.93 8.87
C SER A 143 -0.88 17.60 7.37
N PRO A 144 -1.69 16.60 6.96
CA PRO A 144 -1.88 16.31 5.55
C PRO A 144 -2.29 17.51 4.72
N PHE A 145 -3.13 18.38 5.28
CA PHE A 145 -3.57 19.61 4.62
C PHE A 145 -2.44 20.63 4.45
N GLN A 146 -1.60 20.84 5.49
CA GLN A 146 -0.44 21.72 5.40
C GLN A 146 0.58 21.22 4.37
N THR A 147 0.83 19.91 4.34
CA THR A 147 1.72 19.30 3.36
C THR A 147 1.21 19.54 1.93
N TRP A 148 -0.08 19.28 1.71
CA TRP A 148 -0.71 19.50 0.40
C TRP A 148 -0.66 20.97 -0.04
N TRP A 149 -0.93 21.89 0.90
CA TRP A 149 -0.94 23.33 0.61
C TRP A 149 0.45 23.85 0.25
N GLN A 150 1.48 23.41 0.96
CA GLN A 150 2.85 23.91 0.78
C GLN A 150 3.60 23.24 -0.36
N PHE A 151 3.37 21.96 -0.57
CA PHE A 151 4.20 21.13 -1.45
C PHE A 151 3.40 20.42 -2.55
N GLY A 152 2.09 20.62 -2.60
CA GLY A 152 1.22 19.98 -3.58
C GLY A 152 0.81 18.55 -3.17
N ASP A 153 0.22 17.82 -4.12
CA ASP A 153 -0.27 16.47 -3.88
C ASP A 153 0.88 15.45 -3.86
N TYR A 154 1.23 15.04 -2.65
CA TYR A 154 2.29 14.06 -2.37
C TYR A 154 1.82 12.58 -2.46
N THR A 155 0.59 12.35 -2.91
CA THR A 155 0.00 11.01 -3.03
C THR A 155 -0.30 10.60 -4.47
N ASN A 156 -0.22 11.52 -5.42
CA ASN A 156 -0.45 11.27 -6.85
C ASN A 156 0.48 10.20 -7.43
N GLU A 157 1.73 10.20 -7.00
CA GLU A 157 2.74 9.23 -7.44
C GLU A 157 2.26 7.80 -7.21
N ILE A 158 1.89 7.46 -5.99
CA ILE A 158 1.47 6.10 -5.67
C ILE A 158 0.06 5.80 -6.16
N GLN A 159 -0.88 6.76 -6.03
CA GLN A 159 -2.28 6.53 -6.34
C GLN A 159 -2.52 6.38 -7.84
N HIS A 160 -1.96 7.26 -8.65
CA HIS A 160 -2.20 7.32 -10.08
C HIS A 160 -1.03 6.78 -10.90
N GLY A 161 0.20 7.19 -10.55
CA GLY A 161 1.41 6.83 -11.29
C GLY A 161 1.79 5.36 -11.15
N ILE A 162 1.64 4.76 -9.98
CA ILE A 162 2.01 3.37 -9.70
C ILE A 162 0.79 2.45 -9.75
N LEU A 163 -0.11 2.56 -8.77
CA LEU A 163 -1.24 1.64 -8.61
C LEU A 163 -2.29 1.83 -9.70
N GLY A 164 -2.66 3.07 -10.00
CA GLY A 164 -3.63 3.40 -11.04
C GLY A 164 -3.16 3.06 -12.44
N PHE A 165 -1.85 3.14 -12.69
CA PHE A 165 -1.23 2.73 -13.95
C PHE A 165 -1.40 1.22 -14.19
N ALA A 166 -1.32 0.40 -13.13
CA ALA A 166 -1.55 -1.04 -13.19
C ALA A 166 -3.05 -1.43 -13.18
N GLY A 167 -3.96 -0.49 -12.93
CA GLY A 167 -5.41 -0.72 -12.93
C GLY A 167 -6.04 -0.95 -11.56
N ILE A 168 -5.30 -0.72 -10.49
CA ILE A 168 -5.77 -0.86 -9.11
C ILE A 168 -6.55 0.39 -8.70
N LYS A 169 -7.79 0.21 -8.21
CA LYS A 169 -8.59 1.32 -7.68
C LYS A 169 -8.12 1.67 -6.27
N THR A 170 -7.53 2.84 -6.11
CA THR A 170 -6.83 3.24 -4.89
C THR A 170 -7.57 4.35 -4.14
N LYS A 171 -7.64 4.22 -2.80
CA LYS A 171 -8.02 5.28 -1.87
C LYS A 171 -6.86 5.60 -0.96
N VAL A 172 -6.65 6.88 -0.66
CA VAL A 172 -5.59 7.35 0.25
C VAL A 172 -6.21 7.84 1.55
N THR A 173 -5.54 7.56 2.65
CA THR A 173 -5.81 8.11 3.98
C THR A 173 -4.49 8.61 4.54
N ALA A 174 -4.44 9.86 4.96
CA ALA A 174 -3.24 10.44 5.53
C ALA A 174 -3.49 10.86 6.99
N PHE A 175 -2.54 10.54 7.87
CA PHE A 175 -2.53 10.92 9.28
C PHE A 175 -1.35 11.83 9.57
N GLY A 176 -1.55 12.81 10.43
CA GLY A 176 -0.50 13.73 10.87
C GLY A 176 -1.09 15.03 11.43
N PRO A 177 -0.27 15.80 12.15
CA PRO A 177 1.16 15.62 12.41
C PRO A 177 1.45 14.67 13.57
N CYS A 178 2.04 13.51 13.32
CA CYS A 178 2.24 12.46 14.32
C CYS A 178 3.15 12.88 15.49
N ASP A 179 4.10 13.78 15.23
CA ASP A 179 5.07 14.26 16.24
C ASP A 179 4.47 15.29 17.19
N LYS A 180 3.27 15.83 16.87
CA LYS A 180 2.65 16.96 17.59
C LYS A 180 1.33 16.59 18.27
N VAL A 181 0.86 15.37 18.12
CA VAL A 181 -0.40 14.91 18.71
C VAL A 181 -0.16 14.03 19.93
N ASP A 182 -1.11 14.02 20.84
CA ASP A 182 -1.11 13.17 22.04
C ASP A 182 -1.47 11.70 21.72
N ASN A 183 -1.33 10.86 22.72
CA ASN A 183 -1.65 9.45 22.60
C ASN A 183 -3.14 9.21 22.30
N LEU A 184 -4.05 10.03 22.84
CA LEU A 184 -5.48 9.91 22.60
C LEU A 184 -5.82 10.10 21.11
N CYS A 185 -5.18 11.07 20.45
CA CYS A 185 -5.33 11.27 19.02
C CYS A 185 -4.82 10.08 18.21
N ARG A 186 -3.64 9.54 18.58
CA ARG A 186 -3.07 8.34 17.93
C ARG A 186 -3.96 7.11 18.12
N ASP A 187 -4.53 6.91 19.30
CA ASP A 187 -5.46 5.82 19.59
C ASP A 187 -6.75 5.94 18.75
N ASN A 188 -7.27 7.15 18.57
CA ASN A 188 -8.40 7.41 17.69
C ASN A 188 -8.07 7.06 16.23
N TRP A 189 -6.87 7.36 15.75
CA TRP A 189 -6.43 6.94 14.41
C TRP A 189 -6.35 5.42 14.30
N LEU A 190 -5.75 4.72 15.29
CA LEU A 190 -5.70 3.27 15.32
C LEU A 190 -7.10 2.64 15.34
N ASN A 191 -8.06 3.23 16.07
CA ASN A 191 -9.45 2.79 16.06
C ASN A 191 -10.10 2.94 14.68
N ASN A 192 -9.81 4.03 13.96
CA ASN A 192 -10.28 4.23 12.60
C ASN A 192 -9.65 3.21 11.63
N ILE A 193 -8.36 2.89 11.78
CA ILE A 193 -7.69 1.84 11.03
C ILE A 193 -8.37 0.49 11.27
N GLY A 194 -8.66 0.15 12.53
CA GLY A 194 -9.37 -1.10 12.86
C GLY A 194 -10.76 -1.20 12.20
N LYS A 195 -11.49 -0.08 12.10
CA LYS A 195 -12.79 -0.05 11.37
C LYS A 195 -12.59 -0.30 9.88
N MET A 196 -11.62 0.38 9.24
CA MET A 196 -11.30 0.17 7.82
C MET A 196 -10.89 -1.28 7.54
N ALA A 197 -10.10 -1.87 8.42
CA ALA A 197 -9.62 -3.24 8.30
C ALA A 197 -10.76 -4.26 8.37
N ARG A 198 -11.68 -4.11 9.32
CA ARG A 198 -12.87 -4.98 9.42
C ARG A 198 -13.77 -4.93 8.20
N ASP A 199 -13.84 -3.78 7.53
CA ASP A 199 -14.58 -3.62 6.28
C ASP A 199 -13.80 -4.11 5.04
N GLY A 200 -12.53 -4.46 5.18
CA GLY A 200 -11.64 -4.80 4.07
C GLY A 200 -11.45 -3.63 3.10
N LYS A 201 -11.23 -2.43 3.65
CA LYS A 201 -11.14 -1.15 2.89
C LYS A 201 -9.77 -0.51 3.04
#